data_6faa690e4c5b55a3f46a73939aa15fa3
#
_entry.id   6faa690e4c5b55a3f46a73939aa15fa3
#
_cell.length_a   1.000
_cell.length_b   1.000
_cell.length_c   1.000
_cell.angle_alpha   90.00
_cell.angle_beta   90.00
_cell.angle_gamma   90.00
#
_symmetry.space_group_name_H-M   'P 1'
#
loop_
_entity.id
_entity.type
_entity.pdbx_description
1 polymer ?
#
loop_
_entity_poly.entity_id
_entity_poly.type
_entity_poly.pdbx_seq_one_letter_code
_entity_poly.pdbx_strand_id
1 'polypeptide(L)'
;AAMRPFVCGFSDDGKGVQSREQMRAAMELAKQLDKPITAHCEDESLLTPGWCVYNGDWAKRNGFPGNDSASEWKQVERDLELVRETGCRYHVCHVSTKESVA
;
A
#
# COMPACT_ATOMS: atom_id res chain seq x y z
N ALA A 1 7.40 3.81 -18.97
CA ALA A 1 7.34 4.93 -19.93
C ALA A 1 6.56 4.54 -21.20
N ALA A 2 6.88 3.41 -21.84
CA ALA A 2 6.24 2.97 -23.10
C ALA A 2 4.69 2.83 -23.00
N MET A 3 4.16 2.46 -21.84
CA MET A 3 2.72 2.29 -21.60
C MET A 3 1.97 3.60 -21.37
N ARG A 4 2.66 4.73 -21.18
CA ARG A 4 2.05 6.02 -20.80
C ARG A 4 0.82 6.41 -21.62
N PRO A 5 0.80 6.30 -22.97
CA PRO A 5 -0.35 6.74 -23.75
C PRO A 5 -1.58 5.83 -23.63
N PHE A 6 -1.42 4.63 -23.05
CA PHE A 6 -2.46 3.60 -23.01
C PHE A 6 -3.06 3.37 -21.62
N VAL A 7 -2.51 4.01 -20.57
CA VAL A 7 -2.93 3.76 -19.18
C VAL A 7 -3.33 5.07 -18.48
N CYS A 8 -4.28 4.97 -17.54
CA CYS A 8 -4.69 6.10 -16.70
C CYS A 8 -3.79 6.25 -15.46
N GLY A 9 -3.12 5.20 -15.02
CA GLY A 9 -2.23 5.18 -13.85
C GLY A 9 -1.44 3.88 -13.77
N PHE A 10 -0.69 3.72 -12.68
CA PHE A 10 0.08 2.51 -12.37
C PHE A 10 -0.37 1.94 -11.03
N SER A 11 -0.35 0.61 -10.91
CA SER A 11 -0.76 -0.09 -9.69
C SER A 11 0.24 -1.19 -9.33
N ASP A 12 0.34 -1.48 -8.04
CA ASP A 12 1.04 -2.64 -7.46
C ASP A 12 0.05 -3.67 -6.89
N ASP A 13 -1.15 -3.74 -7.46
CA ASP A 13 -2.26 -4.55 -6.96
C ASP A 13 -1.88 -5.98 -6.59
N GLY A 14 -2.36 -6.43 -5.43
CA GLY A 14 -2.15 -7.76 -4.87
C GLY A 14 -0.80 -7.99 -4.17
N LYS A 15 0.19 -7.14 -4.42
CA LYS A 15 1.49 -7.15 -3.72
C LYS A 15 2.09 -5.76 -3.68
N GLY A 16 1.92 -5.08 -2.56
CA GLY A 16 2.49 -3.76 -2.34
C GLY A 16 4.00 -3.70 -2.55
N VAL A 17 4.50 -2.57 -3.00
CA VAL A 17 5.94 -2.33 -3.12
C VAL A 17 6.56 -2.27 -1.72
N GLN A 18 7.38 -3.27 -1.35
CA GLN A 18 7.93 -3.41 0.00
C GLN A 18 9.11 -2.47 0.28
N SER A 19 9.90 -2.11 -0.74
CA SER A 19 11.05 -1.22 -0.58
C SER A 19 10.65 0.25 -0.71
N ARG A 20 11.07 1.07 0.27
CA ARG A 20 10.91 2.53 0.25
C ARG A 20 11.56 3.16 -0.99
N GLU A 21 12.76 2.70 -1.34
CA GLU A 21 13.54 3.21 -2.47
C GLU A 21 12.86 2.89 -3.80
N GLN A 22 12.32 1.68 -3.93
CA GLN A 22 11.58 1.28 -5.13
C GLN A 22 10.28 2.08 -5.29
N MET A 23 9.54 2.29 -4.20
CA MET A 23 8.32 3.10 -4.24
C MET A 23 8.64 4.55 -4.57
N ARG A 24 9.69 5.14 -3.99
CA ARG A 24 10.16 6.48 -4.36
C ARG A 24 10.46 6.60 -5.85
N ALA A 25 11.24 5.66 -6.40
CA ALA A 25 11.57 5.66 -7.83
C ALA A 25 10.32 5.51 -8.72
N ALA A 26 9.37 4.67 -8.33
CA ALA A 26 8.09 4.53 -9.01
C ALA A 26 7.28 5.83 -8.98
N MET A 27 7.21 6.50 -7.84
CA MET A 27 6.49 7.78 -7.68
C MET A 27 7.14 8.89 -8.51
N GLU A 28 8.45 9.00 -8.53
CA GLU A 28 9.19 9.98 -9.34
C GLU A 28 8.91 9.77 -10.83
N LEU A 29 8.96 8.52 -11.29
CA LEU A 29 8.64 8.19 -12.68
C LEU A 29 7.16 8.45 -13.02
N ALA A 30 6.25 8.07 -12.15
CA ALA A 30 4.81 8.31 -12.34
C ALA A 30 4.51 9.81 -12.44
N LYS A 31 5.14 10.63 -11.60
CA LYS A 31 5.05 12.09 -11.67
C LYS A 31 5.56 12.64 -12.99
N GLN A 32 6.74 12.19 -13.48
CA GLN A 32 7.28 12.60 -14.78
C GLN A 32 6.35 12.21 -15.93
N LEU A 33 5.64 11.12 -15.82
CA LEU A 33 4.68 10.64 -16.81
C LEU A 33 3.28 11.26 -16.67
N ASP A 34 3.08 12.10 -15.65
CA ASP A 34 1.79 12.71 -15.28
C ASP A 34 0.70 11.64 -15.05
N LYS A 35 1.04 10.58 -14.31
CA LYS A 35 0.14 9.49 -13.97
C LYS A 35 0.09 9.27 -12.46
N PRO A 36 -1.07 8.90 -11.88
CA PRO A 36 -1.16 8.51 -10.48
C PRO A 36 -0.61 7.10 -10.25
N ILE A 37 -0.23 6.83 -9.01
CA ILE A 37 -0.07 5.49 -8.47
C ILE A 37 -1.30 5.13 -7.64
N THR A 38 -1.83 3.92 -7.85
CA THR A 38 -2.87 3.30 -7.03
C THR A 38 -2.26 2.13 -6.29
N ALA A 39 -2.20 2.22 -4.96
CA ALA A 39 -1.39 1.31 -4.17
C ALA A 39 -2.21 0.31 -3.36
N HIS A 40 -1.76 -0.93 -3.37
CA HIS A 40 -2.14 -1.99 -2.43
C HIS A 40 -1.19 -1.90 -1.23
N CYS A 41 -1.64 -1.25 -0.15
CA CYS A 41 -0.80 -1.00 1.01
C CYS A 41 -0.84 -2.19 1.97
N GLU A 42 0.18 -3.03 1.89
CA GLU A 42 0.35 -4.18 2.77
C GLU A 42 1.83 -4.46 3.02
N ASP A 43 2.27 -4.27 4.27
CA ASP A 43 3.63 -4.62 4.71
C ASP A 43 3.69 -6.13 4.99
N GLU A 44 4.27 -6.87 4.05
CA GLU A 44 4.37 -8.32 4.11
C GLU A 44 5.16 -8.82 5.33
N SER A 45 6.07 -8.00 5.88
CA SER A 45 6.84 -8.37 7.08
C SER A 45 5.99 -8.45 8.36
N LEU A 46 4.80 -7.86 8.33
CA LEU A 46 3.85 -7.83 9.44
C LEU A 46 2.69 -8.82 9.26
N LEU A 47 2.71 -9.60 8.19
CA LEU A 47 1.69 -10.61 7.94
C LEU A 47 2.01 -11.92 8.66
N THR A 48 0.95 -12.59 9.09
CA THR A 48 1.02 -13.98 9.57
C THR A 48 1.00 -14.93 8.37
N PRO A 49 2.05 -15.70 8.12
CA PRO A 49 2.14 -16.56 6.93
C PRO A 49 0.95 -17.51 6.79
N GLY A 50 0.33 -17.51 5.60
CA GLY A 50 -0.81 -18.37 5.28
C GLY A 50 -2.17 -17.91 5.82
N TRP A 51 -2.24 -16.72 6.44
CA TRP A 51 -3.49 -16.18 6.99
C TRP A 51 -3.81 -14.79 6.43
N CYS A 52 -5.09 -14.55 6.20
CA CYS A 52 -5.60 -13.27 5.66
C CYS A 52 -6.68 -12.63 6.54
N VAL A 53 -6.92 -13.17 7.72
CA VAL A 53 -7.95 -12.67 8.64
C VAL A 53 -7.36 -11.55 9.51
N TYR A 54 -8.14 -10.50 9.76
CA TYR A 54 -7.76 -9.48 10.73
C TYR A 54 -7.66 -10.04 12.15
N ASN A 55 -6.64 -9.66 12.91
CA ASN A 55 -6.40 -10.09 14.30
C ASN A 55 -7.35 -9.37 15.29
N GLY A 56 -8.64 -9.47 15.03
CA GLY A 56 -9.71 -8.93 15.86
C GLY A 56 -10.34 -9.98 16.80
N ASP A 57 -11.39 -9.56 17.50
CA ASP A 57 -12.06 -10.41 18.49
C ASP A 57 -12.65 -11.69 17.91
N TRP A 58 -13.08 -11.64 16.66
CA TRP A 58 -13.61 -12.83 15.99
C TRP A 58 -12.51 -13.87 15.77
N ALA A 59 -11.36 -13.47 15.24
CA ALA A 59 -10.22 -14.37 15.03
C ALA A 59 -9.76 -14.98 16.36
N LYS A 60 -9.60 -14.16 17.39
CA LYS A 60 -9.19 -14.60 18.74
C LYS A 60 -10.16 -15.61 19.34
N ARG A 61 -11.48 -15.34 19.27
CA ARG A 61 -12.52 -16.25 19.81
C ARG A 61 -12.59 -17.57 19.07
N ASN A 62 -12.22 -17.61 17.80
CA ASN A 62 -12.26 -18.82 16.98
C ASN A 62 -10.87 -19.49 16.84
N GLY A 63 -9.85 -19.00 17.52
CA GLY A 63 -8.50 -19.57 17.52
C GLY A 63 -7.75 -19.41 16.19
N PHE A 64 -8.09 -18.42 15.40
CA PHE A 64 -7.39 -18.13 14.14
C PHE A 64 -6.27 -17.11 14.38
N PRO A 65 -5.05 -17.39 13.90
CA PRO A 65 -4.01 -16.37 13.77
C PRO A 65 -4.49 -15.28 12.79
N GLY A 66 -4.23 -14.03 13.13
CA GLY A 66 -4.68 -12.91 12.29
C GLY A 66 -3.57 -11.91 12.00
N ASN A 67 -3.80 -11.08 11.01
CA ASN A 67 -2.91 -9.99 10.63
C ASN A 67 -3.25 -8.73 11.42
N ASP A 68 -2.22 -8.02 11.87
CA ASP A 68 -2.37 -6.74 12.57
C ASP A 68 -2.72 -5.62 11.58
N SER A 69 -3.51 -4.64 12.02
CA SER A 69 -3.83 -3.45 11.23
C SER A 69 -2.58 -2.67 10.81
N ALA A 70 -1.49 -2.80 11.55
CA ALA A 70 -0.20 -2.19 11.24
C ALA A 70 0.35 -2.61 9.87
N SER A 71 -0.03 -3.79 9.36
CA SER A 71 0.35 -4.23 8.01
C SER A 71 -0.14 -3.28 6.93
N GLU A 72 -1.30 -2.66 7.11
CA GLU A 72 -1.83 -1.65 6.18
C GLU A 72 -1.30 -0.24 6.51
N TRP A 73 -1.58 0.27 7.72
CA TRP A 73 -1.37 1.69 7.99
C TRP A 73 0.10 2.10 8.02
N LYS A 74 1.03 1.24 8.40
CA LYS A 74 2.47 1.56 8.34
C LYS A 74 2.96 1.74 6.91
N GLN A 75 2.45 0.96 5.98
CA GLN A 75 2.79 1.14 4.57
C GLN A 75 2.15 2.41 4.00
N VAL A 76 0.91 2.72 4.38
CA VAL A 76 0.25 3.99 4.03
C VAL A 76 1.07 5.18 4.56
N GLU A 77 1.48 5.16 5.83
CA GLU A 77 2.31 6.21 6.44
C GLU A 77 3.62 6.43 5.66
N ARG A 78 4.35 5.33 5.36
CA ARG A 78 5.58 5.38 4.55
C ARG A 78 5.33 6.03 3.19
N ASP A 79 4.26 5.63 2.52
CA ASP A 79 3.97 6.09 1.18
C ASP A 79 3.50 7.55 1.15
N LEU A 80 2.76 7.99 2.17
CA LEU A 80 2.37 9.40 2.32
C LEU A 80 3.57 10.32 2.57
N GLU A 81 4.59 9.86 3.30
CA GLU A 81 5.86 10.58 3.41
C GLU A 81 6.51 10.74 2.03
N LEU A 82 6.57 9.67 1.22
CA LEU A 82 7.11 9.72 -0.13
C LEU A 82 6.29 10.61 -1.07
N VAL A 83 4.96 10.63 -0.90
CA VAL A 83 4.09 11.58 -1.63
C VAL A 83 4.46 13.03 -1.32
N ARG A 84 4.70 13.36 -0.05
CA ARG A 84 5.15 14.72 0.36
C ARG A 84 6.51 15.07 -0.27
N GLU A 85 7.43 14.10 -0.33
CA GLU A 85 8.76 14.31 -0.90
C GLU A 85 8.75 14.43 -2.43
N THR A 86 7.97 13.60 -3.13
CA THR A 86 7.96 13.51 -4.59
C THR A 86 6.91 14.39 -5.25
N GLY A 87 5.80 14.65 -4.58
CA GLY A 87 4.62 15.32 -5.16
C GLY A 87 3.88 14.47 -6.19
N CYS A 88 4.01 13.13 -6.13
CA CYS A 88 3.27 12.20 -6.97
C CYS A 88 1.79 12.20 -6.59
N ARG A 89 0.90 12.04 -7.58
CA ARG A 89 -0.51 11.73 -7.33
C ARG A 89 -0.63 10.28 -6.88
N TYR A 90 -1.27 10.08 -5.72
CA TYR A 90 -1.31 8.79 -5.07
C TYR A 90 -2.72 8.47 -4.58
N HIS A 91 -3.14 7.23 -4.76
CA HIS A 91 -4.42 6.71 -4.30
C HIS A 91 -4.21 5.43 -3.50
N VAL A 92 -4.68 5.43 -2.26
CA VAL A 92 -4.68 4.23 -1.41
C VAL A 92 -5.92 3.42 -1.73
N CYS A 93 -5.75 2.18 -2.21
CA CYS A 93 -6.85 1.28 -2.49
C CYS A 93 -7.39 0.65 -1.20
N HIS A 94 -8.67 0.28 -1.21
CA HIS A 94 -9.36 -0.56 -0.20
C HIS A 94 -8.89 -0.33 1.25
N VAL A 95 -8.86 0.93 1.69
CA VAL A 95 -8.51 1.31 3.07
C VAL A 95 -9.46 0.60 4.06
N SER A 96 -8.90 -0.11 5.02
CA SER A 96 -9.66 -0.92 5.98
C SER A 96 -9.37 -0.56 7.45
N THR A 97 -8.33 0.24 7.72
CA THR A 97 -7.94 0.59 9.08
C THR A 97 -8.24 2.06 9.41
N LYS A 98 -8.64 2.33 10.65
CA LYS A 98 -8.89 3.70 11.11
C LYS A 98 -7.63 4.55 11.11
N GLU A 99 -6.49 3.95 11.39
CA GLU A 99 -5.18 4.61 11.39
C GLU A 99 -4.79 5.11 9.99
N SER A 100 -5.17 4.37 8.94
CA SER A 100 -4.94 4.80 7.55
C SER A 100 -5.77 6.02 7.16
N VAL A 101 -6.87 6.29 7.86
CA VAL A 101 -7.77 7.43 7.59
C VAL A 101 -7.40 8.65 8.44
N ALA A 102 -6.77 8.43 9.58
CA ALA A 102 -6.39 9.50 10.51
C ALA A 102 -5.24 10.35 9.98
#